data_172be4d9a5dc843f27630e16f1e85d8f
#
_entry.id   172be4d9a5dc843f27630e16f1e85d8f
#
_cell.length_a   1.000
_cell.length_b   1.000
_cell.length_c   1.000
_cell.angle_alpha   90.00
_cell.angle_beta   90.00
_cell.angle_gamma   90.00
#
_symmetry.space_group_name_H-M   'P 1'
#
loop_
_entity.id
_entity.type
_entity.pdbx_description
1 polymer ?
#
loop_
_entity_poly.entity_id
_entity_poly.type
_entity_poly.pdbx_seq_one_letter_code
_entity_poly.pdbx_strand_id
1 'polypeptide(L)'
;MSGQRSDWRERLRANPSRMEQELAIKLQEDGLHYQTQVEISVTTADFYFPIEPRPLIVFVDGRVHLKTSQMMKDEELRTLLRRRGYRILELCYDNYSDKKRDQLYQQILNDLR
;
A
#
# COMPACT_ATOMS: atom_id res chain seq x y z
N MET A 1 -21.46 11.65 -18.94
CA MET A 1 -21.70 11.07 -17.65
C MET A 1 -20.52 11.11 -16.75
N SER A 2 -20.69 11.79 -15.64
CA SER A 2 -19.55 11.94 -14.71
C SER A 2 -19.12 10.60 -14.12
N GLY A 3 -20.04 9.66 -14.00
CA GLY A 3 -19.71 8.36 -13.45
C GLY A 3 -18.70 7.60 -14.28
N GLN A 4 -18.75 7.78 -15.58
CA GLN A 4 -17.83 7.10 -16.46
C GLN A 4 -16.42 7.58 -16.25
N ARG A 5 -16.24 8.88 -16.12
CA ARG A 5 -14.92 9.41 -15.91
C ARG A 5 -14.37 8.98 -14.56
N SER A 6 -15.21 8.98 -13.55
CA SER A 6 -14.81 8.51 -12.23
C SER A 6 -14.39 7.05 -12.29
N ASP A 7 -15.15 6.25 -13.02
CA ASP A 7 -14.83 4.84 -13.15
C ASP A 7 -13.47 4.62 -13.79
N TRP A 8 -13.17 5.43 -14.79
CA TRP A 8 -11.89 5.31 -15.45
C TRP A 8 -10.76 5.60 -14.50
N ARG A 9 -10.90 6.66 -13.71
CA ARG A 9 -9.87 7.00 -12.73
C ARG A 9 -9.75 5.94 -11.66
N GLU A 10 -10.88 5.47 -11.19
CA GLU A 10 -10.88 4.45 -10.15
C GLU A 10 -10.25 3.18 -10.64
N ARG A 11 -10.48 2.83 -11.89
CA ARG A 11 -9.87 1.63 -12.44
C ARG A 11 -8.36 1.75 -12.49
N LEU A 12 -7.85 2.92 -12.84
CA LEU A 12 -6.41 3.11 -12.87
C LEU A 12 -5.80 3.00 -11.48
N ARG A 13 -6.49 3.55 -10.49
CA ARG A 13 -5.99 3.51 -9.12
C ARG A 13 -6.33 2.20 -8.42
N ALA A 14 -7.48 1.65 -8.76
CA ALA A 14 -7.95 0.44 -8.11
C ALA A 14 -7.52 -0.82 -8.85
N ASN A 15 -6.71 -0.67 -9.88
CA ASN A 15 -6.22 -1.82 -10.62
C ASN A 15 -4.95 -2.32 -9.95
N PRO A 16 -5.06 -3.10 -8.89
CA PRO A 16 -3.89 -3.49 -8.11
C PRO A 16 -3.01 -4.45 -8.90
N SER A 17 -1.73 -4.40 -8.61
CA SER A 17 -0.80 -5.34 -9.19
C SER A 17 -1.10 -6.74 -8.69
N ARG A 18 -0.51 -7.73 -9.36
CA ARG A 18 -0.68 -9.10 -8.90
C ARG A 18 -0.21 -9.27 -7.46
N MET A 19 0.89 -8.62 -7.11
CA MET A 19 1.40 -8.71 -5.74
C MET A 19 0.37 -8.21 -4.74
N GLU A 20 -0.27 -7.07 -5.04
CA GLU A 20 -1.27 -6.54 -4.14
C GLU A 20 -2.47 -7.47 -4.03
N GLN A 21 -2.89 -8.04 -5.13
CA GLN A 21 -4.01 -8.97 -5.11
C GLN A 21 -3.70 -10.20 -4.27
N GLU A 22 -2.50 -10.74 -4.45
CA GLU A 22 -2.11 -11.93 -3.70
C GLU A 22 -1.94 -11.65 -2.21
N LEU A 23 -1.40 -10.49 -1.89
CA LEU A 23 -1.30 -10.10 -0.49
C LEU A 23 -2.67 -9.93 0.14
N ALA A 24 -3.61 -9.35 -0.60
CA ALA A 24 -4.96 -9.18 -0.09
C ALA A 24 -5.63 -10.52 0.19
N ILE A 25 -5.40 -11.49 -0.68
CA ILE A 25 -5.96 -12.82 -0.46
C ILE A 25 -5.44 -13.40 0.85
N LYS A 26 -4.15 -13.27 1.11
CA LYS A 26 -3.58 -13.79 2.34
C LYS A 26 -4.15 -13.08 3.56
N LEU A 27 -4.30 -11.77 3.48
CA LEU A 27 -4.86 -11.01 4.58
C LEU A 27 -6.30 -11.47 4.87
N GLN A 28 -7.05 -11.72 3.81
CA GLN A 28 -8.42 -12.18 3.95
C GLN A 28 -8.48 -13.58 4.56
N GLU A 29 -7.61 -14.45 4.10
CA GLU A 29 -7.58 -15.80 4.61
C GLU A 29 -7.24 -15.85 6.10
N ASP A 30 -6.39 -14.93 6.52
CA ASP A 30 -5.99 -14.87 7.91
C ASP A 30 -6.95 -14.05 8.78
N GLY A 31 -8.01 -13.52 8.15
CA GLY A 31 -9.03 -12.80 8.90
C GLY A 31 -8.57 -11.45 9.43
N LEU A 32 -7.61 -10.83 8.79
CA LEU A 32 -7.09 -9.56 9.25
C LEU A 32 -7.98 -8.42 8.76
N HIS A 33 -8.10 -7.40 9.61
CA HIS A 33 -8.91 -6.24 9.30
C HIS A 33 -8.07 -5.22 8.55
N TYR A 34 -8.44 -4.95 7.30
CA TYR A 34 -7.68 -4.02 6.47
C TYR A 34 -8.60 -3.36 5.45
N GLN A 35 -8.09 -2.26 4.89
CA GLN A 35 -8.75 -1.57 3.80
C GLN A 35 -7.74 -1.39 2.68
N THR A 36 -8.23 -1.26 1.45
CA THR A 36 -7.36 -1.09 0.28
C THR A 36 -7.64 0.22 -0.39
N GLN A 37 -6.62 0.75 -1.05
CA GLN A 37 -6.74 1.96 -1.87
C GLN A 37 -7.36 3.10 -1.08
N VAL A 38 -6.79 3.38 0.08
CA VAL A 38 -7.31 4.42 0.97
C VAL A 38 -6.57 5.72 0.73
N GLU A 39 -7.34 6.77 0.49
CA GLU A 39 -6.75 8.09 0.29
C GLU A 39 -6.41 8.73 1.62
N ILE A 40 -5.16 9.14 1.74
CA ILE A 40 -4.66 9.78 2.95
C ILE A 40 -3.89 11.01 2.52
N SER A 41 -4.44 12.19 2.83
CA SER A 41 -3.86 13.44 2.35
C SER A 41 -3.81 13.44 0.83
N VAL A 42 -2.61 13.53 0.24
CA VAL A 42 -2.47 13.59 -1.20
C VAL A 42 -1.99 12.28 -1.80
N THR A 43 -2.04 11.21 -1.04
CA THR A 43 -1.56 9.92 -1.51
C THR A 43 -2.62 8.85 -1.31
N THR A 44 -2.39 7.70 -1.94
CA THR A 44 -3.29 6.56 -1.79
C THR A 44 -2.48 5.40 -1.24
N ALA A 45 -2.89 4.91 -0.07
CA ALA A 45 -2.24 3.75 0.53
C ALA A 45 -2.81 2.48 -0.10
N ASP A 46 -1.92 1.55 -0.45
CA ASP A 46 -2.37 0.30 -1.03
C ASP A 46 -3.10 -0.54 0.00
N PHE A 47 -2.61 -0.55 1.23
CA PHE A 47 -3.29 -1.20 2.34
C PHE A 47 -3.28 -0.26 3.53
N TYR A 48 -4.38 -0.30 4.28
CA TYR A 48 -4.53 0.52 5.47
C TYR A 48 -5.05 -0.36 6.60
N PHE A 49 -4.33 -0.34 7.72
CA PHE A 49 -4.69 -1.12 8.89
C PHE A 49 -5.04 -0.15 10.02
N PRO A 50 -6.32 -0.04 10.36
CA PRO A 50 -6.76 0.90 11.41
C PRO A 50 -6.50 0.33 12.81
N ILE A 51 -5.23 0.16 13.14
CA ILE A 51 -4.84 -0.41 14.43
C ILE A 51 -4.42 0.71 15.36
N GLU A 52 -4.48 0.43 16.63
CA GLU A 52 -4.14 1.36 17.69
C GLU A 52 -2.77 1.03 18.22
N PRO A 53 -2.03 1.99 18.70
CA PRO A 53 -2.35 3.42 18.79
C PRO A 53 -2.06 4.20 17.50
N ARG A 54 -1.38 3.59 16.55
CA ARG A 54 -1.00 4.26 15.32
C ARG A 54 -1.35 3.38 14.13
N PRO A 55 -2.22 3.88 13.25
CA PRO A 55 -2.58 3.11 12.06
C PRO A 55 -1.37 2.85 11.18
N LEU A 56 -1.41 1.72 10.49
CA LEU A 56 -0.32 1.35 9.58
C LEU A 56 -0.79 1.50 8.15
N ILE A 57 -0.02 2.24 7.35
CA ILE A 57 -0.28 2.34 5.92
C ILE A 57 0.84 1.65 5.18
N VAL A 58 0.46 0.89 4.15
CA VAL A 58 1.40 0.06 3.41
C VAL A 58 1.39 0.48 1.95
N PHE A 59 2.57 0.70 1.41
CA PHE A 59 2.75 0.98 -0.01
C PHE A 59 3.47 -0.20 -0.65
N VAL A 60 2.91 -0.70 -1.75
CA VAL A 60 3.51 -1.81 -2.47
C VAL A 60 4.08 -1.26 -3.78
N ASP A 61 5.38 -1.32 -3.91
CA ASP A 61 6.06 -0.71 -5.04
C ASP A 61 6.81 -1.77 -5.85
N GLY A 62 6.32 -2.02 -7.05
CA GLY A 62 6.86 -3.08 -7.88
C GLY A 62 8.04 -2.68 -8.74
N ARG A 63 8.26 -1.38 -8.95
CA ARG A 63 9.33 -0.92 -9.80
C ARG A 63 9.86 0.40 -9.31
N VAL A 64 10.90 0.32 -8.54
CA VAL A 64 11.40 1.50 -7.82
C VAL A 64 12.32 2.34 -8.68
N HIS A 65 13.03 1.72 -9.59
CA HIS A 65 14.12 2.37 -10.29
C HIS A 65 13.69 3.49 -11.23
N LEU A 66 12.41 3.62 -11.51
CA LEU A 66 11.93 4.61 -12.45
C LEU A 66 11.51 5.93 -11.82
N LYS A 67 11.73 6.10 -10.52
CA LYS A 67 11.03 7.15 -9.83
C LYS A 67 11.90 7.99 -8.90
N THR A 68 13.06 8.38 -9.36
CA THR A 68 13.97 9.13 -8.50
C THR A 68 13.32 10.41 -7.98
N SER A 69 12.73 11.19 -8.87
CA SER A 69 12.11 12.45 -8.44
C SER A 69 10.89 12.22 -7.60
N GLN A 70 10.14 11.16 -7.89
CA GLN A 70 8.99 10.80 -7.07
C GLN A 70 9.40 10.34 -5.69
N MET A 71 10.53 9.66 -5.61
CA MET A 71 11.01 9.21 -4.32
C MET A 71 11.29 10.38 -3.39
N MET A 72 11.81 11.47 -3.93
CA MET A 72 12.06 12.65 -3.10
C MET A 72 10.76 13.24 -2.56
N LYS A 73 9.76 13.33 -3.42
CA LYS A 73 8.45 13.80 -2.99
C LYS A 73 7.85 12.87 -1.96
N ASP A 74 8.04 11.57 -2.17
CA ASP A 74 7.51 10.58 -1.25
C ASP A 74 8.14 10.71 0.13
N GLU A 75 9.40 11.09 0.18
CA GLU A 75 10.06 11.28 1.46
C GLU A 75 9.41 12.39 2.28
N GLU A 76 9.12 13.51 1.63
CA GLU A 76 8.43 14.59 2.31
C GLU A 76 7.06 14.16 2.79
N LEU A 77 6.36 13.42 1.94
CA LEU A 77 5.04 12.95 2.29
C LEU A 77 5.09 11.97 3.46
N ARG A 78 6.07 11.09 3.45
CA ARG A 78 6.23 10.15 4.56
C ARG A 78 6.48 10.88 5.88
N THR A 79 7.31 11.90 5.83
CA THR A 79 7.58 12.68 7.02
C THR A 79 6.32 13.31 7.54
N LEU A 80 5.52 13.87 6.64
CA LEU A 80 4.25 14.48 7.02
C LEU A 80 3.32 13.46 7.66
N LEU A 81 3.21 12.29 7.04
CA LEU A 81 2.30 11.27 7.54
C LEU A 81 2.74 10.75 8.92
N ARG A 82 4.04 10.58 9.10
CA ARG A 82 4.54 10.15 10.40
C ARG A 82 4.22 11.17 11.48
N ARG A 83 4.31 12.44 11.14
CA ARG A 83 3.98 13.51 12.08
C ARG A 83 2.51 13.47 12.46
N ARG A 84 1.67 12.97 11.57
CA ARG A 84 0.23 12.86 11.84
C ARG A 84 -0.13 11.58 12.56
N GLY A 85 0.86 10.77 12.91
CA GLY A 85 0.63 9.59 13.71
C GLY A 85 0.53 8.28 12.95
N TYR A 86 0.76 8.30 11.65
CA TYR A 86 0.71 7.07 10.87
C TYR A 86 2.06 6.35 10.92
N ARG A 87 2.00 5.04 10.89
CA ARG A 87 3.18 4.22 10.62
C ARG A 87 3.18 3.86 9.16
N ILE A 88 4.37 3.78 8.57
CA ILE A 88 4.49 3.54 7.13
C ILE A 88 5.36 2.32 6.90
N LEU A 89 4.87 1.42 6.07
CA LEU A 89 5.62 0.26 5.62
C LEU A 89 5.68 0.27 4.11
N GLU A 90 6.89 0.19 3.57
CA GLU A 90 7.06 0.12 2.13
C GLU A 90 7.54 -1.25 1.74
N LEU A 91 6.85 -1.86 0.81
CA LEU A 91 7.17 -3.19 0.31
C LEU A 91 7.66 -3.03 -1.13
N CYS A 92 8.94 -3.24 -1.33
CA CYS A 92 9.55 -3.09 -2.65
C CYS A 92 9.95 -4.46 -3.19
N TYR A 93 9.74 -4.66 -4.47
CA TYR A 93 10.10 -5.90 -5.12
C TYR A 93 10.33 -5.64 -6.60
N ASP A 94 11.10 -6.51 -7.25
CA ASP A 94 11.38 -6.38 -8.67
C ASP A 94 10.35 -7.12 -9.50
N ASN A 95 10.21 -8.40 -9.26
CA ASN A 95 9.29 -9.24 -9.99
C ASN A 95 8.47 -10.06 -9.02
N TYR A 96 7.23 -10.35 -9.42
CA TYR A 96 6.39 -11.18 -8.59
C TYR A 96 6.94 -12.60 -8.53
N SER A 97 6.90 -13.17 -7.33
CA SER A 97 7.09 -14.59 -7.11
C SER A 97 6.36 -14.93 -5.83
N ASP A 98 6.00 -16.19 -5.71
CA ASP A 98 5.31 -16.63 -4.49
C ASP A 98 6.23 -16.46 -3.27
N LYS A 99 7.50 -16.70 -3.48
CA LYS A 99 8.46 -16.55 -2.39
C LYS A 99 8.54 -15.10 -1.94
N LYS A 100 8.61 -14.17 -2.91
CA LYS A 100 8.67 -12.76 -2.57
C LYS A 100 7.36 -12.32 -1.90
N ARG A 101 6.23 -12.79 -2.41
CA ARG A 101 4.96 -12.47 -1.79
C ARG A 101 4.96 -12.89 -0.31
N ASP A 102 5.46 -14.08 -0.04
CA ASP A 102 5.47 -14.56 1.34
C ASP A 102 6.40 -13.72 2.21
N GLN A 103 7.52 -13.28 1.65
CA GLN A 103 8.43 -12.40 2.38
C GLN A 103 7.77 -11.07 2.71
N LEU A 104 7.09 -10.48 1.74
CA LEU A 104 6.43 -9.20 1.96
C LEU A 104 5.28 -9.36 2.95
N TYR A 105 4.56 -10.44 2.85
CA TYR A 105 3.47 -10.69 3.78
C TYR A 105 3.99 -10.81 5.20
N GLN A 106 5.13 -11.46 5.36
CA GLN A 106 5.73 -11.59 6.69
C GLN A 106 6.11 -10.22 7.24
N GLN A 107 6.57 -9.32 6.40
CA GLN A 107 6.87 -7.97 6.84
C GLN A 107 5.62 -7.26 7.35
N ILE A 108 4.50 -7.44 6.66
CA ILE A 108 3.25 -6.86 7.12
C ILE A 108 2.90 -7.41 8.50
N LEU A 109 2.96 -8.72 8.65
CA LEU A 109 2.61 -9.34 9.93
C LEU A 109 3.52 -8.84 11.05
N ASN A 110 4.79 -8.68 10.77
CA ASN A 110 5.73 -8.20 11.77
C ASN A 110 5.38 -6.78 12.22
N ASP A 111 4.96 -5.95 11.30
CA ASP A 111 4.61 -4.57 11.62
C ASP A 111 3.25 -4.45 12.30
N LEU A 112 2.41 -5.43 12.16
CA LEU A 112 1.11 -5.42 12.81
C LEU A 112 1.16 -5.84 14.28
N ARG A 113 2.26 -6.38 14.72
CA ARG A 113 2.40 -6.80 16.10
C ARG A 113 2.64 -5.67 17.06
#